data_fc73fc6f3a6f8261c33b927528c29862
#
_entry.id   fc73fc6f3a6f8261c33b927528c29862
#
_cell.length_a   1.000
_cell.length_b   1.000
_cell.length_c   1.000
_cell.angle_alpha   90.00
_cell.angle_beta   90.00
_cell.angle_gamma   90.00
#
_symmetry.space_group_name_H-M   'P 1'
#
loop_
_entity.id
_entity.type
_entity.pdbx_description
1 polymer ?
#
loop_
_entity_poly.entity_id
_entity_poly.type
_entity_poly.pdbx_seq_one_letter_code
_entity_poly.pdbx_strand_id
1 'polypeptide(L)'
;MNIIVSGGGTGGHIYPALTIIRAIQQREPSARILYVGTPHGLEADIVPREGIDFIPIDLAGFQRKISLENISRTWRALLAVSRARGIVHGFQPDVAIGTGGYVAGPILLAASLAGVPTLVQEQNVFAGVTNRILAKFATAIAVGMEDAKNVFPKEKTYVTGNPIRPEVLTATREDGARAFGFDPAKKTVLVSGGSRGARSINRAMVEVIAHAAQQSEVQYLHVTGADEHGDTLARIRNAGVRLEEHPHLRVLPYLYNMPEAMAMADVAVFRAGATGLAELAARGVPAILIPYPYAAENHQEKNARAVEAAGAAEVILNRDLSGAVLEHALYGLLTDDVRRAAMAAAMKRLGKPEAAEEIAALALRIVRNQ
;
A
#
# COMPACT_ATOMS: atom_id res chain seq x y z
N MET A 1 -26.14 11.84 4.30
CA MET A 1 -25.38 11.77 3.05
C MET A 1 -25.09 10.30 2.73
N ASN A 2 -25.27 9.89 1.48
CA ASN A 2 -25.03 8.52 1.02
C ASN A 2 -23.74 8.48 0.19
N ILE A 3 -22.83 7.57 0.50
CA ILE A 3 -21.51 7.50 -0.15
C ILE A 3 -21.27 6.08 -0.61
N ILE A 4 -20.96 5.90 -1.88
CA ILE A 4 -20.45 4.63 -2.41
C ILE A 4 -18.93 4.67 -2.42
N VAL A 5 -18.30 3.61 -1.91
CA VAL A 5 -16.85 3.41 -2.02
C VAL A 5 -16.59 2.08 -2.73
N SER A 6 -15.62 2.06 -3.64
CA SER A 6 -15.26 0.84 -4.37
C SER A 6 -13.75 0.74 -4.56
N GLY A 7 -13.22 -0.42 -4.25
CA GLY A 7 -11.82 -0.76 -4.42
C GLY A 7 -11.60 -2.23 -4.10
N GLY A 8 -10.66 -2.89 -4.75
CA GLY A 8 -10.52 -4.31 -4.47
C GLY A 8 -9.38 -5.01 -5.21
N GLY A 9 -9.33 -6.32 -5.02
CA GLY A 9 -8.32 -7.20 -5.59
C GLY A 9 -7.01 -7.28 -4.80
N THR A 10 -6.61 -6.21 -4.11
CA THR A 10 -5.40 -6.19 -3.27
C THR A 10 -5.58 -5.28 -2.06
N GLY A 11 -4.81 -5.54 -0.99
CA GLY A 11 -4.77 -4.66 0.19
C GLY A 11 -4.39 -3.20 -0.15
N GLY A 12 -3.61 -2.99 -1.21
CA GLY A 12 -3.22 -1.66 -1.69
C GLY A 12 -4.39 -0.78 -2.16
N HIS A 13 -5.55 -1.36 -2.48
CA HIS A 13 -6.77 -0.62 -2.80
C HIS A 13 -7.78 -0.62 -1.64
N ILE A 14 -7.82 -1.69 -0.86
CA ILE A 14 -8.79 -1.87 0.22
C ILE A 14 -8.46 -0.97 1.42
N TYR A 15 -7.22 -1.00 1.91
CA TYR A 15 -6.82 -0.21 3.08
C TYR A 15 -6.92 1.31 2.85
N PRO A 16 -6.51 1.88 1.70
CA PRO A 16 -6.82 3.27 1.37
C PRO A 16 -8.30 3.59 1.42
N ALA A 17 -9.17 2.72 0.88
CA ALA A 17 -10.62 2.92 0.93
C ALA A 17 -11.14 2.97 2.36
N LEU A 18 -10.75 2.02 3.21
CA LEU A 18 -11.14 1.96 4.62
C LEU A 18 -10.67 3.20 5.39
N THR A 19 -9.45 3.65 5.13
CA THR A 19 -8.89 4.83 5.78
C THR A 19 -9.64 6.11 5.37
N ILE A 20 -9.99 6.23 4.08
CA ILE A 20 -10.84 7.33 3.59
C ILE A 20 -12.24 7.28 4.23
N ILE A 21 -12.85 6.10 4.33
CA ILE A 21 -14.16 5.91 4.97
C ILE A 21 -14.12 6.39 6.42
N ARG A 22 -13.11 6.00 7.19
CA ARG A 22 -12.94 6.43 8.59
C ARG A 22 -12.81 7.94 8.70
N ALA A 23 -12.03 8.58 7.83
CA ALA A 23 -11.89 10.04 7.80
C ALA A 23 -13.19 10.75 7.44
N ILE A 24 -14.01 10.17 6.54
CA ILE A 24 -15.33 10.70 6.21
C ILE A 24 -16.27 10.55 7.41
N GLN A 25 -16.32 9.40 8.06
CA GLN A 25 -17.19 9.15 9.21
C GLN A 25 -16.87 10.07 10.40
N GLN A 26 -15.60 10.45 10.58
CA GLN A 26 -15.21 11.43 11.59
C GLN A 26 -15.77 12.82 11.29
N ARG A 27 -15.87 13.22 10.02
CA ARG A 27 -16.38 14.53 9.59
C ARG A 27 -17.91 14.57 9.44
N GLU A 28 -18.49 13.46 9.04
CA GLU A 28 -19.92 13.28 8.78
C GLU A 28 -20.39 11.96 9.42
N PRO A 29 -20.59 11.94 10.75
CA PRO A 29 -20.97 10.72 11.49
C PRO A 29 -22.28 10.10 11.03
N SER A 30 -23.17 10.89 10.40
CA SER A 30 -24.46 10.44 9.86
C SER A 30 -24.36 9.89 8.42
N ALA A 31 -23.17 9.89 7.81
CA ALA A 31 -22.99 9.39 6.46
C ALA A 31 -23.26 7.88 6.39
N ARG A 32 -24.11 7.48 5.45
CA ARG A 32 -24.33 6.07 5.12
C ARG A 32 -23.32 5.65 4.07
N ILE A 33 -22.49 4.68 4.42
CA ILE A 33 -21.43 4.17 3.54
C ILE A 33 -21.85 2.81 2.98
N LEU A 34 -21.78 2.67 1.66
CA LEU A 34 -21.93 1.40 0.98
C LEU A 34 -20.61 1.06 0.26
N TYR A 35 -20.01 -0.04 0.62
CA TYR A 35 -18.84 -0.54 -0.09
C TYR A 35 -19.24 -1.53 -1.18
N VAL A 36 -18.72 -1.37 -2.38
CA VAL A 36 -18.94 -2.28 -3.49
C VAL A 36 -17.63 -2.94 -3.90
N GLY A 37 -17.59 -4.26 -3.81
CA GLY A 37 -16.41 -5.08 -4.09
C GLY A 37 -16.71 -6.37 -4.84
N THR A 38 -15.73 -7.25 -4.98
CA THR A 38 -15.94 -8.58 -5.60
C THR A 38 -16.35 -9.62 -4.54
N PRO A 39 -17.11 -10.65 -4.89
CA PRO A 39 -17.59 -11.64 -3.92
C PRO A 39 -16.48 -12.56 -3.36
N HIS A 40 -15.35 -12.64 -4.06
CA HIS A 40 -14.23 -13.55 -3.72
C HIS A 40 -12.90 -12.79 -3.48
N GLY A 41 -12.93 -11.48 -3.46
CA GLY A 41 -11.77 -10.65 -3.13
C GLY A 41 -11.56 -10.54 -1.62
N LEU A 42 -10.37 -10.07 -1.21
CA LEU A 42 -10.07 -9.81 0.20
C LEU A 42 -11.05 -8.81 0.83
N GLU A 43 -11.61 -7.91 0.03
CA GLU A 43 -12.60 -6.92 0.45
C GLU A 43 -13.90 -7.55 0.97
N ALA A 44 -14.30 -8.71 0.44
CA ALA A 44 -15.52 -9.41 0.88
C ALA A 44 -15.44 -9.91 2.33
N ASP A 45 -14.23 -10.14 2.84
CA ASP A 45 -13.99 -10.55 4.23
C ASP A 45 -13.65 -9.35 5.13
N ILE A 46 -12.79 -8.46 4.65
CA ILE A 46 -12.26 -7.35 5.45
C ILE A 46 -13.34 -6.29 5.73
N VAL A 47 -14.07 -5.86 4.69
CA VAL A 47 -14.99 -4.71 4.80
C VAL A 47 -16.17 -4.96 5.76
N PRO A 48 -16.85 -6.12 5.72
CA PRO A 48 -17.92 -6.41 6.69
C PRO A 48 -17.42 -6.48 8.14
N ARG A 49 -16.19 -6.93 8.38
CA ARG A 49 -15.58 -6.94 9.72
C ARG A 49 -15.35 -5.54 10.29
N GLU A 50 -15.21 -4.53 9.43
CA GLU A 50 -15.15 -3.12 9.81
C GLU A 50 -16.54 -2.49 10.07
N GLY A 51 -17.63 -3.29 9.97
CA GLY A 51 -19.01 -2.82 10.19
C GLY A 51 -19.57 -1.96 9.04
N ILE A 52 -19.01 -2.08 7.84
CA ILE A 52 -19.41 -1.32 6.65
C ILE A 52 -20.33 -2.19 5.78
N ASP A 53 -21.44 -1.61 5.33
CA ASP A 53 -22.37 -2.29 4.40
C ASP A 53 -21.65 -2.67 3.11
N PHE A 54 -21.78 -3.93 2.69
CA PHE A 54 -21.07 -4.49 1.54
C PHE A 54 -22.02 -5.12 0.53
N ILE A 55 -21.89 -4.72 -0.74
CA ILE A 55 -22.58 -5.37 -1.87
C ILE A 55 -21.53 -5.95 -2.83
N PRO A 56 -21.59 -7.27 -3.12
CA PRO A 56 -20.70 -7.88 -4.09
C PRO A 56 -21.20 -7.64 -5.53
N ILE A 57 -20.25 -7.29 -6.42
CA ILE A 57 -20.46 -7.36 -7.87
C ILE A 57 -19.55 -8.45 -8.44
N ASP A 58 -20.16 -9.42 -9.11
CA ASP A 58 -19.39 -10.45 -9.83
C ASP A 58 -18.79 -9.85 -11.11
N LEU A 59 -17.47 -9.76 -11.10
CA LEU A 59 -16.64 -9.20 -12.17
C LEU A 59 -15.49 -10.16 -12.48
N ALA A 60 -15.44 -10.64 -13.71
CA ALA A 60 -14.24 -11.32 -14.19
C ALA A 60 -13.19 -10.29 -14.61
N GLY A 61 -12.01 -10.30 -13.97
CA GLY A 61 -10.89 -9.46 -14.37
C GLY A 61 -10.45 -9.74 -15.82
N PHE A 62 -10.06 -8.70 -16.56
CA PHE A 62 -9.54 -8.84 -17.92
C PHE A 62 -8.15 -9.51 -17.89
N GLN A 63 -8.00 -10.65 -18.59
CA GLN A 63 -6.67 -11.20 -18.87
C GLN A 63 -6.07 -10.50 -20.10
N ARG A 64 -4.75 -10.27 -20.08
CA ARG A 64 -4.02 -9.50 -21.10
C ARG A 64 -3.87 -10.16 -22.48
N LYS A 65 -4.44 -11.36 -22.73
CA LYS A 65 -4.37 -12.05 -24.02
C LYS A 65 -5.66 -11.91 -24.79
N ILE A 66 -5.57 -11.60 -26.09
CA ILE A 66 -6.71 -11.56 -27.01
C ILE A 66 -7.14 -13.02 -27.26
N SER A 67 -8.31 -13.41 -26.75
CA SER A 67 -8.90 -14.75 -26.93
C SER A 67 -10.41 -14.63 -27.08
N LEU A 68 -11.06 -15.70 -27.58
CA LEU A 68 -12.53 -15.81 -27.64
C LEU A 68 -13.19 -15.60 -26.26
N GLU A 69 -12.46 -15.87 -25.18
CA GLU A 69 -12.89 -15.52 -23.81
C GLU A 69 -13.03 -14.01 -23.59
N ASN A 70 -12.37 -13.15 -24.36
CA ASN A 70 -12.52 -11.70 -24.22
C ASN A 70 -13.89 -11.19 -24.68
N ILE A 71 -14.56 -11.91 -25.59
CA ILE A 71 -15.94 -11.56 -26.00
C ILE A 71 -16.90 -11.80 -24.82
N SER A 72 -16.76 -12.93 -24.13
CA SER A 72 -17.56 -13.21 -22.92
C SER A 72 -17.27 -12.22 -21.79
N ARG A 73 -16.05 -11.73 -21.70
CA ARG A 73 -15.60 -10.72 -20.70
C ARG A 73 -16.15 -9.33 -21.00
N THR A 74 -16.25 -8.95 -22.28
CA THR A 74 -16.89 -7.70 -22.69
C THR A 74 -18.37 -7.69 -22.29
N TRP A 75 -19.09 -8.81 -22.53
CA TRP A 75 -20.47 -8.96 -22.08
C TRP A 75 -20.60 -8.90 -20.54
N ARG A 76 -19.69 -9.54 -19.82
CA ARG A 76 -19.67 -9.46 -18.35
C ARG A 76 -19.37 -8.05 -17.85
N ALA A 77 -18.51 -7.29 -18.53
CA ALA A 77 -18.25 -5.89 -18.21
C ALA A 77 -19.50 -5.02 -18.44
N LEU A 78 -20.24 -5.23 -19.52
CA LEU A 78 -21.50 -4.53 -19.77
C LEU A 78 -22.58 -4.90 -18.74
N LEU A 79 -22.71 -6.18 -18.38
CA LEU A 79 -23.60 -6.62 -17.32
C LEU A 79 -23.21 -6.04 -15.96
N ALA A 80 -21.92 -5.90 -15.70
CA ALA A 80 -21.41 -5.28 -14.48
C ALA A 80 -21.81 -3.80 -14.39
N VAL A 81 -21.71 -3.05 -15.50
CA VAL A 81 -22.19 -1.66 -15.53
C VAL A 81 -23.69 -1.56 -15.34
N SER A 82 -24.47 -2.51 -15.90
CA SER A 82 -25.92 -2.59 -15.67
C SER A 82 -26.27 -2.85 -14.20
N ARG A 83 -25.58 -3.81 -13.55
CA ARG A 83 -25.73 -4.06 -12.10
C ARG A 83 -25.31 -2.86 -11.27
N ALA A 84 -24.18 -2.23 -11.62
CA ALA A 84 -23.70 -1.02 -10.98
C ALA A 84 -24.73 0.12 -11.06
N ARG A 85 -25.40 0.28 -12.21
CA ARG A 85 -26.51 1.25 -12.34
C ARG A 85 -27.66 0.94 -11.38
N GLY A 86 -28.03 -0.33 -11.22
CA GLY A 86 -29.04 -0.76 -10.26
C GLY A 86 -28.67 -0.39 -8.82
N ILE A 87 -27.41 -0.60 -8.42
CA ILE A 87 -26.90 -0.25 -7.10
C ILE A 87 -26.89 1.28 -6.89
N VAL A 88 -26.36 2.03 -7.86
CA VAL A 88 -26.35 3.51 -7.80
C VAL A 88 -27.76 4.07 -7.71
N HIS A 89 -28.70 3.57 -8.52
CA HIS A 89 -30.08 4.02 -8.49
C HIS A 89 -30.78 3.64 -7.17
N GLY A 90 -30.57 2.44 -6.66
CA GLY A 90 -31.18 1.98 -5.40
C GLY A 90 -30.63 2.65 -4.14
N PHE A 91 -29.33 2.95 -4.12
CA PHE A 91 -28.68 3.57 -2.98
C PHE A 91 -28.72 5.11 -3.00
N GLN A 92 -28.85 5.72 -4.21
CA GLN A 92 -28.89 7.17 -4.43
C GLN A 92 -27.70 7.90 -3.76
N PRO A 93 -26.46 7.60 -4.17
CA PRO A 93 -25.29 8.20 -3.56
C PRO A 93 -25.15 9.68 -3.92
N ASP A 94 -24.70 10.48 -2.95
CA ASP A 94 -24.30 11.88 -3.15
C ASP A 94 -22.89 11.97 -3.77
N VAL A 95 -22.05 10.95 -3.56
CA VAL A 95 -20.70 10.82 -4.15
C VAL A 95 -20.29 9.35 -4.26
N ALA A 96 -19.49 9.03 -5.28
CA ALA A 96 -18.86 7.73 -5.43
C ALA A 96 -17.32 7.87 -5.44
N ILE A 97 -16.63 7.07 -4.63
CA ILE A 97 -15.17 7.09 -4.46
C ILE A 97 -14.60 5.77 -4.93
N GLY A 98 -13.59 5.81 -5.80
CA GLY A 98 -12.86 4.64 -6.28
C GLY A 98 -11.40 4.69 -5.91
N THR A 99 -10.91 3.66 -5.22
CA THR A 99 -9.50 3.54 -4.83
C THR A 99 -8.71 2.61 -5.72
N GLY A 100 -9.32 2.13 -6.82
CA GLY A 100 -8.63 1.30 -7.80
C GLY A 100 -9.07 -0.16 -7.78
N GLY A 101 -8.37 -0.96 -8.60
CA GLY A 101 -8.83 -2.29 -8.92
C GLY A 101 -9.92 -2.26 -10.03
N TYR A 102 -10.15 -3.43 -10.65
CA TYR A 102 -11.12 -3.53 -11.74
C TYR A 102 -12.57 -3.35 -11.28
N VAL A 103 -12.84 -3.55 -10.00
CA VAL A 103 -14.20 -3.42 -9.42
C VAL A 103 -14.68 -1.97 -9.34
N ALA A 104 -13.78 -1.02 -9.13
CA ALA A 104 -14.12 0.40 -9.09
C ALA A 104 -14.62 0.95 -10.43
N GLY A 105 -14.17 0.36 -11.56
CA GLY A 105 -14.50 0.80 -12.92
C GLY A 105 -16.00 0.92 -13.17
N PRO A 106 -16.77 -0.17 -13.13
CA PRO A 106 -18.21 -0.16 -13.40
C PRO A 106 -19.01 0.75 -12.45
N ILE A 107 -18.65 0.79 -11.17
CA ILE A 107 -19.36 1.60 -10.17
C ILE A 107 -19.16 3.09 -10.42
N LEU A 108 -17.92 3.54 -10.60
CA LEU A 108 -17.66 4.96 -10.85
C LEU A 108 -18.20 5.41 -12.21
N LEU A 109 -18.12 4.55 -13.22
CA LEU A 109 -18.71 4.84 -14.52
C LEU A 109 -20.23 4.98 -14.43
N ALA A 110 -20.91 4.05 -13.73
CA ALA A 110 -22.35 4.12 -13.53
C ALA A 110 -22.76 5.37 -12.73
N ALA A 111 -22.05 5.71 -11.67
CA ALA A 111 -22.27 6.91 -10.88
C ALA A 111 -22.09 8.17 -11.72
N SER A 112 -20.99 8.27 -12.47
CA SER A 112 -20.73 9.40 -13.34
C SER A 112 -21.81 9.58 -14.44
N LEU A 113 -22.26 8.49 -15.07
CA LEU A 113 -23.34 8.52 -16.05
C LEU A 113 -24.71 8.88 -15.46
N ALA A 114 -24.88 8.67 -14.16
CA ALA A 114 -26.08 9.11 -13.42
C ALA A 114 -25.99 10.55 -12.88
N GLY A 115 -24.92 11.28 -13.21
CA GLY A 115 -24.69 12.65 -12.74
C GLY A 115 -24.17 12.75 -11.31
N VAL A 116 -23.83 11.62 -10.67
CA VAL A 116 -23.27 11.60 -9.31
C VAL A 116 -21.79 12.01 -9.37
N PRO A 117 -21.33 12.94 -8.50
CA PRO A 117 -19.92 13.29 -8.39
C PRO A 117 -19.06 12.06 -8.11
N THR A 118 -17.91 11.98 -8.79
CA THR A 118 -16.98 10.85 -8.61
C THR A 118 -15.57 11.32 -8.26
N LEU A 119 -14.97 10.63 -7.30
CA LEU A 119 -13.57 10.82 -6.88
C LEU A 119 -12.78 9.55 -7.17
N VAL A 120 -11.73 9.68 -7.98
CA VAL A 120 -10.74 8.60 -8.21
C VAL A 120 -9.53 8.84 -7.33
N GLN A 121 -9.10 7.84 -6.58
CA GLN A 121 -7.84 7.87 -5.84
C GLN A 121 -6.83 6.92 -6.50
N GLU A 122 -5.66 7.44 -6.87
CA GLU A 122 -4.55 6.67 -7.45
C GLU A 122 -3.34 6.68 -6.52
N GLN A 123 -2.87 5.51 -6.16
CA GLN A 123 -1.79 5.34 -5.19
C GLN A 123 -0.39 5.44 -5.79
N ASN A 124 -0.22 5.03 -7.05
CA ASN A 124 1.07 4.84 -7.68
C ASN A 124 1.48 6.04 -8.53
N VAL A 125 2.78 6.17 -8.80
CA VAL A 125 3.31 7.13 -9.78
C VAL A 125 2.70 6.92 -11.16
N PHE A 126 2.47 5.66 -11.54
CA PHE A 126 1.87 5.32 -12.81
C PHE A 126 0.47 4.75 -12.62
N ALA A 127 -0.50 5.46 -13.15
CA ALA A 127 -1.90 5.13 -12.99
C ALA A 127 -2.30 3.81 -13.67
N GLY A 128 -3.07 3.00 -12.96
CA GLY A 128 -3.69 1.81 -13.53
C GLY A 128 -4.65 2.14 -14.68
N VAL A 129 -4.82 1.19 -15.62
CA VAL A 129 -5.68 1.38 -16.81
C VAL A 129 -7.09 1.82 -16.44
N THR A 130 -7.69 1.21 -15.41
CA THR A 130 -9.02 1.57 -14.93
C THR A 130 -9.09 3.04 -14.51
N ASN A 131 -8.14 3.51 -13.69
CA ASN A 131 -8.12 4.89 -13.22
C ASN A 131 -7.86 5.89 -14.37
N ARG A 132 -7.04 5.54 -15.37
CA ARG A 132 -6.84 6.36 -16.57
C ARG A 132 -8.12 6.53 -17.40
N ILE A 133 -8.95 5.47 -17.50
CA ILE A 133 -10.23 5.54 -18.18
C ILE A 133 -11.21 6.39 -17.37
N LEU A 134 -11.35 6.11 -16.08
CA LEU A 134 -12.24 6.80 -15.16
C LEU A 134 -11.90 8.30 -15.03
N ALA A 135 -10.62 8.65 -15.15
CA ALA A 135 -10.17 10.04 -15.10
C ALA A 135 -10.88 10.96 -16.11
N LYS A 136 -11.34 10.42 -17.24
CA LYS A 136 -12.09 11.21 -18.23
C LYS A 136 -13.46 11.65 -17.71
N PHE A 137 -14.05 10.86 -16.85
CA PHE A 137 -15.42 11.04 -16.33
C PHE A 137 -15.45 11.54 -14.89
N ALA A 138 -14.36 11.38 -14.14
CA ALA A 138 -14.29 11.75 -12.73
C ALA A 138 -14.42 13.26 -12.53
N THR A 139 -15.10 13.64 -11.44
CA THR A 139 -15.23 15.02 -10.97
C THR A 139 -13.91 15.51 -10.36
N ALA A 140 -13.23 14.63 -9.59
CA ALA A 140 -11.93 14.92 -9.01
C ALA A 140 -11.04 13.67 -8.98
N ILE A 141 -9.73 13.88 -8.93
CA ILE A 141 -8.72 12.85 -8.89
C ILE A 141 -7.73 13.18 -7.77
N ALA A 142 -7.62 12.29 -6.79
CA ALA A 142 -6.64 12.37 -5.71
C ALA A 142 -5.46 11.46 -6.05
N VAL A 143 -4.25 11.98 -6.09
CA VAL A 143 -3.03 11.20 -6.40
C VAL A 143 -2.11 11.12 -5.20
N GLY A 144 -1.53 9.94 -5.02
CA GLY A 144 -0.64 9.65 -3.90
C GLY A 144 0.76 10.23 -4.05
N MET A 145 1.21 10.47 -5.29
CA MET A 145 2.56 10.92 -5.59
C MET A 145 2.52 12.05 -6.63
N GLU A 146 3.41 13.05 -6.49
CA GLU A 146 3.44 14.24 -7.36
C GLU A 146 3.56 13.88 -8.85
N ASP A 147 4.40 12.92 -9.19
CA ASP A 147 4.62 12.51 -10.58
C ASP A 147 3.37 11.95 -11.27
N ALA A 148 2.45 11.38 -10.50
CA ALA A 148 1.17 10.87 -11.00
C ALA A 148 0.29 11.99 -11.60
N LYS A 149 0.47 13.24 -11.17
CA LYS A 149 -0.23 14.42 -11.69
C LYS A 149 -0.04 14.61 -13.19
N ASN A 150 1.09 14.14 -13.74
CA ASN A 150 1.38 14.25 -15.16
C ASN A 150 0.58 13.27 -16.04
N VAL A 151 -0.06 12.27 -15.42
CA VAL A 151 -0.84 11.23 -16.11
C VAL A 151 -2.32 11.64 -16.25
N PHE A 152 -2.77 12.61 -15.46
CA PHE A 152 -4.17 13.00 -15.33
C PHE A 152 -4.42 14.46 -15.75
N PRO A 153 -5.68 14.84 -16.07
CA PRO A 153 -6.06 16.23 -16.31
C PRO A 153 -5.76 17.11 -15.10
N LYS A 154 -4.91 18.13 -15.31
CA LYS A 154 -4.35 18.96 -14.20
C LYS A 154 -5.42 19.72 -13.43
N GLU A 155 -6.48 20.17 -14.09
CA GLU A 155 -7.56 21.01 -13.54
C GLU A 155 -8.40 20.32 -12.47
N LYS A 156 -8.41 18.99 -12.46
CA LYS A 156 -9.16 18.18 -11.47
C LYS A 156 -8.31 17.18 -10.69
N THR A 157 -6.98 17.33 -10.76
CA THR A 157 -6.03 16.45 -10.08
C THR A 157 -5.39 17.15 -8.88
N TYR A 158 -5.51 16.52 -7.73
CA TYR A 158 -5.05 16.99 -6.41
C TYR A 158 -3.99 16.03 -5.87
N VAL A 159 -2.84 16.55 -5.46
CA VAL A 159 -1.78 15.74 -4.82
C VAL A 159 -2.03 15.70 -3.32
N THR A 160 -2.82 14.74 -2.92
CA THR A 160 -3.22 14.53 -1.51
C THR A 160 -2.28 13.63 -0.73
N GLY A 161 -1.49 12.82 -1.42
CA GLY A 161 -0.81 11.69 -0.79
C GLY A 161 -1.69 10.43 -0.75
N ASN A 162 -1.12 9.36 -0.24
CA ASN A 162 -1.84 8.10 -0.03
C ASN A 162 -2.37 8.03 1.40
N PRO A 163 -3.63 7.62 1.59
CA PRO A 163 -4.17 7.38 2.92
C PRO A 163 -3.37 6.33 3.67
N ILE A 164 -2.98 6.65 4.88
CA ILE A 164 -2.24 5.76 5.77
C ILE A 164 -3.05 5.50 7.04
N ARG A 165 -2.79 4.39 7.68
CA ARG A 165 -3.45 4.04 8.94
C ARG A 165 -3.04 5.02 10.04
N PRO A 166 -3.99 5.56 10.84
CA PRO A 166 -3.68 6.51 11.92
C PRO A 166 -2.67 5.96 12.94
N GLU A 167 -2.71 4.65 13.20
CA GLU A 167 -1.81 3.96 14.11
C GLU A 167 -0.33 4.09 13.69
N VAL A 168 -0.05 4.24 12.39
CA VAL A 168 1.30 4.49 11.90
C VAL A 168 1.86 5.81 12.44
N LEU A 169 1.03 6.81 12.65
CA LEU A 169 1.45 8.13 13.16
C LEU A 169 1.61 8.16 14.67
N THR A 170 0.82 7.38 15.40
CA THR A 170 0.74 7.42 16.87
C THR A 170 1.64 6.41 17.58
N ALA A 171 1.99 5.29 16.92
CA ALA A 171 2.89 4.31 17.51
C ALA A 171 4.25 4.91 17.87
N THR A 172 4.77 4.52 19.03
CA THR A 172 6.07 4.97 19.54
C THR A 172 7.15 3.90 19.38
N ARG A 173 8.41 4.33 19.50
CA ARG A 173 9.57 3.40 19.49
C ARG A 173 9.48 2.41 20.65
N GLU A 174 9.01 2.86 21.80
CA GLU A 174 8.79 2.08 23.02
C GLU A 174 7.69 1.02 22.83
N ASP A 175 6.64 1.35 22.08
CA ASP A 175 5.59 0.37 21.73
C ASP A 175 6.17 -0.74 20.87
N GLY A 176 6.98 -0.39 19.87
CA GLY A 176 7.70 -1.37 19.05
C GLY A 176 8.67 -2.22 19.86
N ALA A 177 9.47 -1.61 20.72
CA ALA A 177 10.41 -2.30 21.59
C ALA A 177 9.69 -3.34 22.48
N ARG A 178 8.57 -2.94 23.06
CA ARG A 178 7.73 -3.82 23.90
C ARG A 178 7.10 -4.95 23.09
N ALA A 179 6.56 -4.63 21.89
CA ALA A 179 5.87 -5.60 21.04
C ALA A 179 6.79 -6.72 20.55
N PHE A 180 8.07 -6.41 20.30
CA PHE A 180 9.03 -7.36 19.71
C PHE A 180 10.09 -7.85 20.70
N GLY A 181 10.12 -7.33 21.91
CA GLY A 181 11.14 -7.68 22.92
C GLY A 181 12.53 -7.16 22.52
N PHE A 182 12.57 -5.98 21.90
CA PHE A 182 13.77 -5.29 21.43
C PHE A 182 14.22 -4.19 22.38
N ASP A 183 15.50 -3.80 22.26
CA ASP A 183 16.07 -2.68 22.99
C ASP A 183 15.82 -1.37 22.21
N PRO A 184 15.08 -0.38 22.75
CA PRO A 184 14.82 0.86 22.06
C PRO A 184 16.07 1.72 21.80
N ALA A 185 17.19 1.45 22.48
CA ALA A 185 18.45 2.16 22.28
C ALA A 185 19.26 1.64 21.08
N LYS A 186 18.96 0.43 20.59
CA LYS A 186 19.66 -0.18 19.45
C LYS A 186 19.00 0.16 18.12
N LYS A 187 19.82 0.22 17.05
CA LYS A 187 19.33 0.38 15.69
C LYS A 187 18.52 -0.86 15.26
N THR A 188 17.42 -0.62 14.56
CA THR A 188 16.52 -1.69 14.10
C THR A 188 16.33 -1.63 12.59
N VAL A 189 16.51 -2.77 11.93
CA VAL A 189 16.20 -2.99 10.52
C VAL A 189 14.87 -3.72 10.42
N LEU A 190 13.90 -3.09 9.74
CA LEU A 190 12.62 -3.70 9.42
C LEU A 190 12.63 -4.23 7.98
N VAL A 191 12.38 -5.52 7.80
CA VAL A 191 12.37 -6.16 6.49
C VAL A 191 10.99 -6.71 6.18
N SER A 192 10.39 -6.28 5.06
CA SER A 192 9.08 -6.78 4.63
C SER A 192 8.94 -6.84 3.11
N GLY A 193 8.57 -8.01 2.62
CA GLY A 193 8.23 -8.24 1.22
C GLY A 193 6.77 -7.92 0.85
N GLY A 194 5.99 -7.34 1.79
CA GLY A 194 4.54 -7.15 1.69
C GLY A 194 3.77 -8.35 2.26
N SER A 195 2.43 -8.32 2.18
CA SER A 195 1.54 -9.30 2.83
C SER A 195 1.76 -10.76 2.43
N ARG A 196 2.24 -11.00 1.21
CA ARG A 196 2.56 -12.35 0.70
C ARG A 196 4.04 -12.73 0.89
N GLY A 197 4.84 -11.81 1.42
CA GLY A 197 6.29 -11.97 1.48
C GLY A 197 6.97 -11.79 0.12
N ALA A 198 8.29 -11.99 0.09
CA ALA A 198 9.10 -11.88 -1.12
C ALA A 198 10.27 -12.87 -1.07
N ARG A 199 10.16 -13.97 -1.82
CA ARG A 199 11.17 -15.05 -1.85
C ARG A 199 12.59 -14.55 -2.08
N SER A 200 12.79 -13.59 -2.98
CA SER A 200 14.12 -13.04 -3.28
C SER A 200 14.69 -12.27 -2.08
N ILE A 201 13.88 -11.45 -1.41
CA ILE A 201 14.29 -10.74 -0.19
C ILE A 201 14.58 -11.75 0.92
N ASN A 202 13.70 -12.73 1.12
CA ASN A 202 13.90 -13.76 2.13
C ASN A 202 15.21 -14.52 1.94
N ARG A 203 15.54 -14.88 0.70
CA ARG A 203 16.83 -15.56 0.38
C ARG A 203 18.04 -14.67 0.65
N ALA A 204 18.01 -13.42 0.26
CA ALA A 204 19.11 -12.49 0.52
C ALA A 204 19.29 -12.26 2.04
N MET A 205 18.18 -12.19 2.78
CA MET A 205 18.21 -12.02 4.24
C MET A 205 18.81 -13.21 4.99
N VAL A 206 18.86 -14.41 4.42
CA VAL A 206 19.51 -15.56 5.10
C VAL A 206 21.00 -15.27 5.35
N GLU A 207 21.72 -14.74 4.36
CA GLU A 207 23.13 -14.36 4.50
C GLU A 207 23.30 -13.21 5.49
N VAL A 208 22.46 -12.17 5.38
CA VAL A 208 22.48 -11.04 6.31
C VAL A 208 22.24 -11.49 7.76
N ILE A 209 21.27 -12.37 7.99
CA ILE A 209 20.96 -12.92 9.33
C ILE A 209 22.12 -13.78 9.85
N ALA A 210 22.78 -14.55 8.99
CA ALA A 210 23.92 -15.38 9.38
C ALA A 210 25.10 -14.52 9.89
N HIS A 211 25.35 -13.37 9.27
CA HIS A 211 26.34 -12.41 9.76
C HIS A 211 25.86 -11.64 10.99
N ALA A 212 24.60 -11.22 11.01
CA ALA A 212 24.01 -10.51 12.14
C ALA A 212 23.98 -11.34 13.43
N ALA A 213 23.91 -12.66 13.32
CA ALA A 213 23.99 -13.57 14.48
C ALA A 213 25.34 -13.47 15.23
N GLN A 214 26.40 -13.00 14.57
CA GLN A 214 27.72 -12.80 15.18
C GLN A 214 27.86 -11.45 15.89
N GLN A 215 26.87 -10.55 15.77
CA GLN A 215 26.89 -9.19 16.29
C GLN A 215 25.53 -8.86 16.90
N SER A 216 25.47 -8.16 18.01
CA SER A 216 24.21 -7.84 18.69
C SER A 216 23.87 -6.35 18.73
N GLU A 217 24.65 -5.51 18.02
CA GLU A 217 24.47 -4.05 18.04
C GLU A 217 23.27 -3.59 17.21
N VAL A 218 22.85 -4.37 16.21
CA VAL A 218 21.70 -4.08 15.34
C VAL A 218 20.67 -5.16 15.51
N GLN A 219 19.40 -4.77 15.55
CA GLN A 219 18.26 -5.64 15.66
C GLN A 219 17.56 -5.79 14.32
N TYR A 220 17.07 -6.99 14.01
CA TYR A 220 16.41 -7.29 12.75
C TYR A 220 15.03 -7.89 12.99
N LEU A 221 14.01 -7.23 12.41
CA LEU A 221 12.65 -7.74 12.34
C LEU A 221 12.33 -8.10 10.89
N HIS A 222 12.32 -9.37 10.56
CA HIS A 222 12.11 -9.86 9.20
C HIS A 222 10.74 -10.54 9.06
N VAL A 223 9.89 -9.99 8.20
CA VAL A 223 8.55 -10.51 7.87
C VAL A 223 8.60 -11.23 6.53
N THR A 224 8.52 -12.55 6.58
CA THR A 224 8.78 -13.43 5.44
C THR A 224 7.58 -13.65 4.51
N GLY A 225 6.35 -13.44 5.01
CA GLY A 225 5.12 -13.97 4.41
C GLY A 225 4.85 -15.41 4.88
N ALA A 226 3.58 -15.76 5.07
CA ALA A 226 3.18 -17.06 5.62
C ALA A 226 3.68 -18.23 4.78
N ASP A 227 3.55 -18.15 3.46
CA ASP A 227 3.91 -19.23 2.52
C ASP A 227 5.42 -19.54 2.48
N GLU A 228 6.26 -18.52 2.69
CA GLU A 228 7.72 -18.63 2.57
C GLU A 228 8.41 -18.79 3.94
N HIS A 229 7.66 -18.71 5.04
CA HIS A 229 8.22 -18.70 6.40
C HIS A 229 8.99 -19.96 6.73
N GLY A 230 8.40 -21.12 6.51
CA GLY A 230 9.02 -22.42 6.80
C GLY A 230 10.31 -22.66 6.03
N ASP A 231 10.32 -22.35 4.72
CA ASP A 231 11.53 -22.45 3.87
C ASP A 231 12.62 -21.47 4.36
N THR A 232 12.23 -20.25 4.72
CA THR A 232 13.16 -19.24 5.23
C THR A 232 13.82 -19.68 6.55
N LEU A 233 13.04 -20.20 7.50
CA LEU A 233 13.57 -20.72 8.77
C LEU A 233 14.51 -21.91 8.57
N ALA A 234 14.17 -22.83 7.67
CA ALA A 234 15.02 -23.96 7.32
C ALA A 234 16.36 -23.50 6.74
N ARG A 235 16.37 -22.49 5.85
CA ARG A 235 17.60 -21.92 5.30
C ARG A 235 18.47 -21.23 6.34
N ILE A 236 17.87 -20.46 7.25
CA ILE A 236 18.59 -19.79 8.36
C ILE A 236 19.25 -20.85 9.23
N ARG A 237 18.53 -21.92 9.58
CA ARG A 237 19.08 -23.04 10.38
C ARG A 237 20.22 -23.75 9.65
N ASN A 238 20.08 -23.98 8.33
CA ASN A 238 21.13 -24.59 7.52
C ASN A 238 22.38 -23.70 7.37
N ALA A 239 22.21 -22.38 7.53
CA ALA A 239 23.32 -21.43 7.62
C ALA A 239 23.97 -21.38 9.01
N GLY A 240 23.56 -22.27 9.95
CA GLY A 240 24.15 -22.42 11.27
C GLY A 240 23.56 -21.49 12.34
N VAL A 241 22.45 -20.78 12.06
CA VAL A 241 21.83 -19.85 13.01
C VAL A 241 20.66 -20.49 13.72
N ARG A 242 20.70 -20.47 15.05
CA ARG A 242 19.59 -20.80 15.94
C ARG A 242 18.98 -19.51 16.47
N LEU A 243 17.84 -19.12 15.94
CA LEU A 243 17.19 -17.84 16.27
C LEU A 243 16.88 -17.70 17.76
N GLU A 244 16.66 -18.82 18.45
CA GLU A 244 16.39 -18.87 19.89
C GLU A 244 17.58 -18.34 20.74
N GLU A 245 18.79 -18.44 20.20
CA GLU A 245 20.04 -17.97 20.85
C GLU A 245 20.31 -16.48 20.56
N HIS A 246 19.53 -15.86 19.63
CA HIS A 246 19.75 -14.49 19.15
C HIS A 246 18.51 -13.61 19.36
N PRO A 247 18.28 -13.05 20.55
CA PRO A 247 17.08 -12.26 20.86
C PRO A 247 16.95 -10.96 20.02
N HIS A 248 18.02 -10.50 19.40
CA HIS A 248 18.02 -9.35 18.47
C HIS A 248 17.58 -9.70 17.05
N LEU A 249 17.30 -10.98 16.75
CA LEU A 249 16.79 -11.45 15.46
C LEU A 249 15.37 -11.97 15.62
N ARG A 250 14.42 -11.36 14.95
CA ARG A 250 13.02 -11.80 14.90
C ARG A 250 12.61 -12.08 13.46
N VAL A 251 12.19 -13.32 13.19
CA VAL A 251 11.71 -13.75 11.87
C VAL A 251 10.27 -14.23 12.04
N LEU A 252 9.34 -13.52 11.42
CA LEU A 252 7.90 -13.72 11.60
C LEU A 252 7.21 -14.02 10.26
N PRO A 253 6.18 -14.89 10.24
CA PRO A 253 5.44 -15.18 9.00
C PRO A 253 4.59 -14.01 8.56
N TYR A 254 4.02 -13.29 9.50
CA TYR A 254 3.14 -12.14 9.28
C TYR A 254 3.25 -11.15 10.46
N LEU A 255 2.94 -9.90 10.18
CA LEU A 255 3.02 -8.84 11.17
C LEU A 255 1.71 -8.07 11.26
N TYR A 256 1.03 -8.18 12.41
CA TYR A 256 -0.16 -7.39 12.72
C TYR A 256 0.20 -5.98 13.22
N ASN A 257 1.31 -5.88 13.92
CA ASN A 257 1.83 -4.68 14.57
C ASN A 257 2.82 -3.92 13.66
N MET A 258 2.47 -3.72 12.38
CA MET A 258 3.32 -2.99 11.44
C MET A 258 3.56 -1.52 11.85
N PRO A 259 2.57 -0.79 12.41
CA PRO A 259 2.80 0.55 12.94
C PRO A 259 3.92 0.62 13.98
N GLU A 260 3.92 -0.30 14.95
CA GLU A 260 4.93 -0.39 16.00
C GLU A 260 6.30 -0.78 15.43
N ALA A 261 6.33 -1.68 14.46
CA ALA A 261 7.55 -2.06 13.76
C ALA A 261 8.15 -0.88 12.99
N MET A 262 7.34 -0.10 12.29
CA MET A 262 7.79 1.11 11.59
C MET A 262 8.24 2.21 12.56
N ALA A 263 7.60 2.30 13.74
CA ALA A 263 7.94 3.28 14.76
C ALA A 263 9.36 3.08 15.33
N MET A 264 9.83 1.84 15.38
CA MET A 264 11.18 1.57 15.89
C MET A 264 12.23 1.36 14.78
N ALA A 265 11.84 1.33 13.50
CA ALA A 265 12.76 1.11 12.40
C ALA A 265 13.69 2.31 12.16
N ASP A 266 14.98 2.06 12.08
CA ASP A 266 16.00 3.03 11.65
C ASP A 266 16.29 2.92 10.16
N VAL A 267 16.10 1.71 9.58
CA VAL A 267 16.21 1.42 8.15
C VAL A 267 15.14 0.38 7.80
N ALA A 268 14.52 0.54 6.65
CA ALA A 268 13.58 -0.44 6.11
C ALA A 268 14.11 -1.11 4.84
N VAL A 269 13.85 -2.42 4.68
CA VAL A 269 14.05 -3.16 3.42
C VAL A 269 12.69 -3.59 2.93
N PHE A 270 12.18 -2.96 1.87
CA PHE A 270 10.78 -3.11 1.47
C PHE A 270 10.59 -3.33 -0.03
N ARG A 271 9.48 -3.95 -0.39
CA ARG A 271 8.91 -3.78 -1.74
C ARG A 271 8.38 -2.36 -1.89
N ALA A 272 8.40 -1.83 -3.12
CA ALA A 272 7.99 -0.45 -3.40
C ALA A 272 6.47 -0.32 -3.67
N GLY A 273 5.66 -0.96 -2.84
CA GLY A 273 4.20 -0.80 -2.86
C GLY A 273 3.80 0.57 -2.30
N ALA A 274 2.87 1.26 -2.96
CA ALA A 274 2.54 2.65 -2.67
C ALA A 274 2.10 2.89 -1.22
N THR A 275 1.30 1.99 -0.62
CA THR A 275 0.88 2.12 0.78
C THR A 275 2.05 2.03 1.75
N GLY A 276 2.93 1.03 1.58
CA GLY A 276 4.12 0.90 2.43
C GLY A 276 5.07 2.09 2.30
N LEU A 277 5.24 2.61 1.08
CA LEU A 277 6.04 3.82 0.85
C LEU A 277 5.44 5.05 1.54
N ALA A 278 4.12 5.21 1.50
CA ALA A 278 3.44 6.31 2.18
C ALA A 278 3.59 6.22 3.71
N GLU A 279 3.48 5.02 4.27
CA GLU A 279 3.68 4.78 5.70
C GLU A 279 5.13 5.04 6.13
N LEU A 280 6.13 4.56 5.36
CA LEU A 280 7.55 4.86 5.60
C LEU A 280 7.82 6.37 5.49
N ALA A 281 7.24 7.05 4.50
CA ALA A 281 7.38 8.48 4.32
C ALA A 281 6.77 9.27 5.49
N ALA A 282 5.58 8.89 5.94
CA ALA A 282 4.94 9.53 7.09
C ALA A 282 5.77 9.40 8.37
N ARG A 283 6.48 8.28 8.55
CA ARG A 283 7.41 8.07 9.67
C ARG A 283 8.79 8.68 9.44
N GLY A 284 9.20 8.91 8.20
CA GLY A 284 10.55 9.34 7.86
C GLY A 284 11.57 8.20 7.98
N VAL A 285 11.19 6.97 7.69
CA VAL A 285 12.09 5.80 7.75
C VAL A 285 12.81 5.65 6.42
N PRO A 286 14.14 5.81 6.35
CA PRO A 286 14.91 5.63 5.12
C PRO A 286 14.87 4.16 4.69
N ALA A 287 14.87 3.90 3.37
CA ALA A 287 14.62 2.58 2.87
C ALA A 287 15.61 2.10 1.80
N ILE A 288 15.87 0.78 1.81
CA ILE A 288 16.37 0.03 0.67
C ILE A 288 15.17 -0.58 -0.01
N LEU A 289 14.87 -0.16 -1.24
CA LEU A 289 13.69 -0.58 -1.97
C LEU A 289 14.04 -1.64 -3.00
N ILE A 290 13.32 -2.75 -2.94
CA ILE A 290 13.49 -3.87 -3.86
C ILE A 290 12.16 -4.05 -4.62
N PRO A 291 11.98 -3.37 -5.77
CA PRO A 291 10.73 -3.40 -6.52
C PRO A 291 10.34 -4.82 -6.95
N TYR A 292 9.03 -5.14 -6.89
CA TYR A 292 8.52 -6.40 -7.40
C TYR A 292 8.55 -6.42 -8.93
N PRO A 293 9.31 -7.35 -9.56
CA PRO A 293 9.58 -7.29 -11.01
C PRO A 293 8.37 -7.60 -11.90
N TYR A 294 7.34 -8.24 -11.34
CA TYR A 294 6.12 -8.60 -12.07
C TYR A 294 4.95 -7.68 -11.73
N ALA A 295 5.22 -6.54 -11.11
CA ALA A 295 4.20 -5.54 -10.84
C ALA A 295 3.57 -5.03 -12.15
N ALA A 296 2.26 -4.85 -12.14
CA ALA A 296 1.54 -4.37 -13.30
C ALA A 296 2.15 -3.04 -13.81
N GLU A 297 2.45 -2.95 -15.12
CA GLU A 297 3.04 -1.77 -15.74
C GLU A 297 4.35 -1.28 -15.08
N ASN A 298 5.03 -2.20 -14.38
CA ASN A 298 6.28 -1.94 -13.64
C ASN A 298 6.13 -0.79 -12.62
N HIS A 299 4.91 -0.63 -12.03
CA HIS A 299 4.63 0.51 -11.16
C HIS A 299 5.52 0.55 -9.91
N GLN A 300 5.94 -0.62 -9.36
CA GLN A 300 6.80 -0.61 -8.19
C GLN A 300 8.20 -0.07 -8.47
N GLU A 301 8.79 -0.36 -9.63
CA GLU A 301 10.08 0.24 -9.99
C GLU A 301 9.96 1.75 -10.17
N LYS A 302 8.88 2.22 -10.81
CA LYS A 302 8.62 3.66 -10.96
C LYS A 302 8.43 4.35 -9.62
N ASN A 303 7.67 3.74 -8.70
CA ASN A 303 7.51 4.24 -7.34
C ASN A 303 8.87 4.32 -6.61
N ALA A 304 9.68 3.25 -6.68
CA ALA A 304 10.98 3.19 -6.04
C ALA A 304 11.93 4.28 -6.57
N ARG A 305 11.99 4.45 -7.90
CA ARG A 305 12.84 5.47 -8.54
C ARG A 305 12.42 6.90 -8.18
N ALA A 306 11.13 7.17 -8.02
CA ALA A 306 10.66 8.47 -7.55
C ALA A 306 11.15 8.77 -6.12
N VAL A 307 11.10 7.78 -5.23
CA VAL A 307 11.59 7.92 -3.85
C VAL A 307 13.12 8.04 -3.81
N GLU A 308 13.83 7.29 -4.65
CA GLU A 308 15.29 7.38 -4.80
C GLU A 308 15.72 8.74 -5.33
N ALA A 309 15.05 9.26 -6.37
CA ALA A 309 15.34 10.60 -6.92
C ALA A 309 15.14 11.74 -5.90
N ALA A 310 14.25 11.55 -4.92
CA ALA A 310 14.09 12.45 -3.80
C ALA A 310 15.19 12.31 -2.72
N GLY A 311 16.13 11.39 -2.88
CA GLY A 311 17.19 11.09 -1.91
C GLY A 311 16.71 10.36 -0.65
N ALA A 312 15.55 9.71 -0.72
CA ALA A 312 14.88 9.09 0.43
C ALA A 312 15.10 7.57 0.50
N ALA A 313 15.58 6.95 -0.57
CA ALA A 313 15.83 5.51 -0.63
C ALA A 313 17.02 5.18 -1.52
N GLU A 314 17.51 3.94 -1.38
CA GLU A 314 18.40 3.25 -2.29
C GLU A 314 17.63 2.13 -2.99
N VAL A 315 17.77 1.97 -4.31
CA VAL A 315 17.04 0.97 -5.08
C VAL A 315 17.95 -0.16 -5.52
N ILE A 316 17.62 -1.38 -5.12
CA ILE A 316 18.24 -2.60 -5.61
C ILE A 316 17.20 -3.35 -6.46
N LEU A 317 17.47 -3.52 -7.76
CA LEU A 317 16.54 -4.27 -8.59
C LEU A 317 16.56 -5.77 -8.22
N ASN A 318 15.41 -6.40 -8.34
CA ASN A 318 15.25 -7.80 -7.91
C ASN A 318 16.24 -8.77 -8.59
N ARG A 319 16.70 -8.46 -9.82
CA ARG A 319 17.70 -9.25 -10.56
C ARG A 319 19.12 -9.07 -10.01
N ASP A 320 19.40 -7.95 -9.36
CA ASP A 320 20.71 -7.59 -8.84
C ASP A 320 20.85 -7.89 -7.34
N LEU A 321 19.76 -8.40 -6.73
CA LEU A 321 19.70 -8.70 -5.31
C LEU A 321 20.43 -10.00 -4.96
N SER A 322 21.40 -9.89 -4.07
CA SER A 322 22.04 -10.99 -3.34
C SER A 322 22.19 -10.63 -1.87
N GLY A 323 22.55 -11.59 -1.02
CA GLY A 323 22.83 -11.32 0.40
C GLY A 323 23.96 -10.30 0.56
N ALA A 324 25.07 -10.48 -0.18
CA ALA A 324 26.22 -9.56 -0.13
C ALA A 324 25.86 -8.13 -0.59
N VAL A 325 25.05 -7.96 -1.65
CA VAL A 325 24.62 -6.66 -2.13
C VAL A 325 23.70 -5.97 -1.09
N LEU A 326 22.76 -6.73 -0.52
CA LEU A 326 21.87 -6.21 0.51
C LEU A 326 22.61 -5.83 1.79
N GLU A 327 23.53 -6.68 2.22
CA GLU A 327 24.36 -6.44 3.40
C GLU A 327 25.23 -5.18 3.24
N HIS A 328 25.87 -5.02 2.07
CA HIS A 328 26.66 -3.82 1.77
C HIS A 328 25.83 -2.54 1.85
N ALA A 329 24.63 -2.53 1.27
CA ALA A 329 23.72 -1.41 1.33
C ALA A 329 23.24 -1.11 2.77
N LEU A 330 22.87 -2.15 3.53
CA LEU A 330 22.51 -2.04 4.93
C LEU A 330 23.68 -1.49 5.77
N TYR A 331 24.88 -2.04 5.59
CA TYR A 331 26.08 -1.60 6.30
C TYR A 331 26.34 -0.09 6.06
N GLY A 332 26.25 0.36 4.81
CA GLY A 332 26.43 1.76 4.47
C GLY A 332 25.44 2.71 5.16
N LEU A 333 24.19 2.27 5.37
CA LEU A 333 23.19 3.07 6.09
C LEU A 333 23.30 2.95 7.62
N LEU A 334 23.71 1.79 8.12
CA LEU A 334 23.80 1.57 9.56
C LEU A 334 25.03 2.21 10.20
N THR A 335 26.13 2.35 9.44
CA THR A 335 27.39 2.95 9.92
C THR A 335 27.51 4.43 9.62
N ASP A 336 26.84 4.95 8.60
CA ASP A 336 26.86 6.38 8.25
C ASP A 336 25.58 7.07 8.77
N ASP A 337 25.66 7.59 9.99
CA ASP A 337 24.56 8.29 10.65
C ASP A 337 24.15 9.57 9.91
N VAL A 338 25.10 10.25 9.26
CA VAL A 338 24.84 11.49 8.51
C VAL A 338 24.01 11.17 7.25
N ARG A 339 24.44 10.17 6.48
CA ARG A 339 23.71 9.70 5.31
C ARG A 339 22.31 9.21 5.69
N ARG A 340 22.20 8.39 6.74
CA ARG A 340 20.92 7.87 7.20
C ARG A 340 19.98 8.99 7.62
N ALA A 341 20.45 9.97 8.38
CA ALA A 341 19.67 11.13 8.81
C ALA A 341 19.22 11.99 7.62
N ALA A 342 20.07 12.20 6.62
CA ALA A 342 19.72 12.92 5.41
C ALA A 342 18.62 12.20 4.62
N MET A 343 18.72 10.87 4.47
CA MET A 343 17.70 10.04 3.82
C MET A 343 16.39 10.04 4.60
N ALA A 344 16.43 9.96 5.93
CA ALA A 344 15.27 10.04 6.80
C ALA A 344 14.53 11.39 6.64
N ALA A 345 15.29 12.49 6.62
CA ALA A 345 14.73 13.82 6.38
C ALA A 345 14.11 13.94 4.97
N ALA A 346 14.76 13.37 3.96
CA ALA A 346 14.22 13.30 2.60
C ALA A 346 12.91 12.48 2.55
N MET A 347 12.89 11.31 3.19
CA MET A 347 11.71 10.48 3.28
C MET A 347 10.56 11.21 3.98
N LYS A 348 10.83 11.89 5.10
CA LYS A 348 9.84 12.67 5.84
C LYS A 348 9.21 13.78 5.01
N ARG A 349 9.97 14.43 4.11
CA ARG A 349 9.44 15.46 3.20
C ARG A 349 8.43 14.91 2.17
N LEU A 350 8.53 13.63 1.83
CA LEU A 350 7.57 12.95 0.95
C LEU A 350 6.27 12.57 1.68
N GLY A 351 6.32 12.55 3.01
CA GLY A 351 5.17 12.15 3.84
C GLY A 351 3.99 13.10 3.70
N LYS A 352 2.79 12.52 3.62
CA LYS A 352 1.50 13.22 3.60
C LYS A 352 0.60 12.60 4.67
N PRO A 353 0.84 12.89 5.96
CA PRO A 353 0.09 12.27 7.05
C PRO A 353 -1.42 12.59 7.02
N GLU A 354 -1.79 13.77 6.51
CA GLU A 354 -3.17 14.24 6.40
C GLU A 354 -3.89 13.75 5.13
N ALA A 355 -3.30 12.83 4.36
CA ALA A 355 -3.83 12.39 3.06
C ALA A 355 -5.30 11.91 3.12
N ALA A 356 -5.64 11.14 4.14
CA ALA A 356 -7.01 10.64 4.32
C ALA A 356 -8.01 11.77 4.55
N GLU A 357 -7.62 12.74 5.38
CA GLU A 357 -8.41 13.92 5.72
C GLU A 357 -8.58 14.84 4.50
N GLU A 358 -7.52 15.05 3.73
CA GLU A 358 -7.58 15.83 2.49
C GLU A 358 -8.50 15.19 1.45
N ILE A 359 -8.42 13.86 1.29
CA ILE A 359 -9.29 13.12 0.36
C ILE A 359 -10.75 13.16 0.83
N ALA A 360 -11.00 12.97 2.13
CA ALA A 360 -12.35 13.08 2.70
C ALA A 360 -12.92 14.49 2.48
N ALA A 361 -12.14 15.54 2.77
CA ALA A 361 -12.54 16.92 2.52
C ALA A 361 -12.82 17.19 1.03
N LEU A 362 -12.00 16.64 0.13
CA LEU A 362 -12.22 16.75 -1.32
C LEU A 362 -13.52 16.06 -1.73
N ALA A 363 -13.79 14.85 -1.23
CA ALA A 363 -15.05 14.13 -1.51
C ALA A 363 -16.28 14.92 -1.07
N LEU A 364 -16.26 15.50 0.14
CA LEU A 364 -17.35 16.34 0.64
C LEU A 364 -17.51 17.65 -0.12
N ARG A 365 -16.41 18.26 -0.57
CA ARG A 365 -16.42 19.49 -1.36
C ARG A 365 -17.08 19.32 -2.73
N ILE A 366 -16.79 18.21 -3.43
CA ILE A 366 -17.39 17.97 -4.77
C ILE A 366 -18.89 17.71 -4.72
N VAL A 367 -19.43 17.29 -3.56
CA VAL A 367 -20.89 17.19 -3.33
C VAL A 367 -21.51 18.58 -3.20
N ARG A 368 -20.88 19.49 -2.44
CA ARG A 368 -21.43 20.83 -2.13
C ARG A 368 -21.39 21.79 -3.32
N ASN A 369 -20.57 21.49 -4.32
CA ASN A 369 -20.39 22.34 -5.51
C ASN A 369 -21.33 21.97 -6.67
N GLN A 370 -22.30 21.10 -6.45
CA GLN A 370 -23.41 20.83 -7.37
C GLN A 370 -24.57 21.78 -7.09
#